data_545c2002d8b35501db652fab97f2dd02
#
_entry.id   545c2002d8b35501db652fab97f2dd02
#
_cell.length_a   1.000
_cell.length_b   1.000
_cell.length_c   1.000
_cell.angle_alpha   90.00
_cell.angle_beta   90.00
_cell.angle_gamma   90.00
#
_symmetry.space_group_name_H-M   'P 1'
#
loop_
_entity.id
_entity.type
_entity.pdbx_description
1 polymer ?
#
loop_
_entity_poly.entity_id
_entity_poly.type
_entity_poly.pdbx_seq_one_letter_code
_entity_poly.pdbx_strand_id
1 'polypeptide(L)'
;ELESKIPLNLNVLVKGRIPKVLGLAECLREWLDHLRDVLIRRANFRKSQIEHRLEVLGGYLIAYLNLDKVIKIIRTEDEPKPVLIKTFKLTDLQADSILNMRLRNLRKLEEMEIRGEDKALRNELKGIKAVLASEEEQWKKVGEQVRKVRDIFGPKTPLGKRRTQFADAPEH
;
A
#
# COMPACT_ATOMS: atom_id res chain seq x y z
N GLU A 1 -26.81 -48.22 7.13
CA GLU A 1 -25.98 -46.99 7.26
C GLU A 1 -26.77 -45.95 8.02
N LEU A 2 -26.13 -45.29 8.99
CA LEU A 2 -26.79 -44.25 9.78
C LEU A 2 -26.58 -42.90 9.06
N GLU A 3 -27.68 -42.32 8.56
CA GLU A 3 -27.64 -40.94 8.06
C GLU A 3 -27.42 -39.99 9.23
N SER A 4 -26.43 -39.12 9.15
CA SER A 4 -26.22 -38.04 10.11
C SER A 4 -26.41 -36.69 9.45
N LYS A 5 -27.24 -35.84 10.04
CA LYS A 5 -27.41 -34.45 9.62
C LYS A 5 -26.44 -33.57 10.43
N ILE A 6 -25.53 -32.90 9.74
CA ILE A 6 -24.63 -31.96 10.39
C ILE A 6 -25.16 -30.54 10.15
N PRO A 7 -25.60 -29.81 11.22
CA PRO A 7 -26.02 -28.44 11.06
C PRO A 7 -24.82 -27.55 10.76
N LEU A 8 -24.90 -26.72 9.72
CA LEU A 8 -23.87 -25.73 9.37
C LEU A 8 -24.40 -24.34 9.69
N ASN A 9 -23.91 -23.75 10.76
CA ASN A 9 -24.15 -22.37 11.12
C ASN A 9 -22.91 -21.51 10.83
N LEU A 10 -23.02 -20.55 9.90
CA LEU A 10 -21.95 -19.63 9.61
C LEU A 10 -21.96 -18.47 10.62
N ASN A 11 -21.34 -18.68 11.77
CA ASN A 11 -21.12 -17.66 12.78
C ASN A 11 -19.87 -16.86 12.38
N VAL A 12 -20.04 -15.61 11.98
CA VAL A 12 -18.96 -14.75 11.49
C VAL A 12 -18.91 -13.43 12.25
N LEU A 13 -17.74 -12.82 12.33
CA LEU A 13 -17.56 -11.47 12.86
C LEU A 13 -17.64 -10.47 11.71
N VAL A 14 -18.77 -9.77 11.62
CA VAL A 14 -18.98 -8.70 10.63
C VAL A 14 -18.23 -7.45 11.09
N LYS A 15 -17.55 -6.78 10.14
CA LYS A 15 -16.70 -5.60 10.42
C LYS A 15 -15.69 -5.87 11.55
N GLY A 16 -15.28 -7.13 11.70
CA GLY A 16 -14.28 -7.57 12.66
C GLY A 16 -14.71 -7.56 14.13
N ARG A 17 -15.97 -7.23 14.45
CA ARG A 17 -16.39 -7.05 15.86
C ARG A 17 -17.80 -7.55 16.18
N ILE A 18 -18.71 -7.60 15.23
CA ILE A 18 -20.12 -7.91 15.47
C ILE A 18 -20.39 -9.36 15.09
N PRO A 19 -20.69 -10.27 16.05
CA PRO A 19 -21.05 -11.64 15.73
C PRO A 19 -22.43 -11.69 15.07
N LYS A 20 -22.51 -12.38 13.94
CA LYS A 20 -23.77 -12.62 13.22
C LYS A 20 -23.77 -14.02 12.62
N VAL A 21 -24.95 -14.61 12.55
CA VAL A 21 -25.20 -15.80 11.74
C VAL A 21 -25.62 -15.31 10.35
N LEU A 22 -24.86 -15.67 9.32
CA LEU A 22 -25.10 -15.20 7.95
C LEU A 22 -25.33 -16.38 7.01
N GLY A 23 -26.11 -16.13 5.96
CA GLY A 23 -26.14 -17.01 4.80
C GLY A 23 -24.84 -16.91 3.98
N LEU A 24 -24.56 -17.91 3.14
CA LEU A 24 -23.32 -17.97 2.33
C LEU A 24 -23.15 -16.71 1.45
N ALA A 25 -24.22 -16.26 0.80
CA ALA A 25 -24.15 -15.09 -0.08
C ALA A 25 -23.84 -13.81 0.72
N GLU A 26 -24.39 -13.63 1.90
CA GLU A 26 -24.13 -12.50 2.78
C GLU A 26 -22.68 -12.54 3.30
N CYS A 27 -22.22 -13.72 3.72
CA CYS A 27 -20.85 -13.92 4.17
C CYS A 27 -19.84 -13.55 3.07
N LEU A 28 -20.10 -13.93 1.81
CA LEU A 28 -19.26 -13.58 0.67
C LEU A 28 -19.28 -12.07 0.38
N ARG A 29 -20.42 -11.41 0.52
CA ARG A 29 -20.50 -9.94 0.37
C ARG A 29 -19.68 -9.23 1.43
N GLU A 30 -19.85 -9.59 2.70
CA GLU A 30 -19.08 -9.04 3.82
C GLU A 30 -17.56 -9.26 3.63
N TRP A 31 -17.17 -10.41 3.09
CA TRP A 31 -15.78 -10.69 2.76
C TRP A 31 -15.24 -9.80 1.64
N LEU A 32 -16.02 -9.57 0.57
CA LEU A 32 -15.64 -8.67 -0.51
C LEU A 32 -15.51 -7.22 -0.04
N ASP A 33 -16.46 -6.75 0.78
CA ASP A 33 -16.41 -5.42 1.38
C ASP A 33 -15.17 -5.27 2.29
N HIS A 34 -14.86 -6.31 3.07
CA HIS A 34 -13.64 -6.33 3.87
C HIS A 34 -12.36 -6.26 3.01
N LEU A 35 -12.30 -6.98 1.89
CA LEU A 35 -11.16 -6.89 0.96
C LEU A 35 -10.99 -5.47 0.41
N ARG A 36 -12.09 -4.80 0.07
CA ARG A 36 -12.08 -3.41 -0.37
C ARG A 36 -11.58 -2.47 0.74
N ASP A 37 -12.06 -2.61 1.95
CA ASP A 37 -11.60 -1.82 3.10
C ASP A 37 -10.10 -2.00 3.36
N VAL A 38 -9.61 -3.23 3.27
CA VAL A 38 -8.18 -3.54 3.40
C VAL A 38 -7.38 -2.88 2.27
N LEU A 39 -7.89 -2.94 1.03
CA LEU A 39 -7.27 -2.28 -0.13
C LEU A 39 -7.12 -0.77 0.11
N ILE A 40 -8.20 -0.11 0.54
CA ILE A 40 -8.21 1.35 0.82
C ILE A 40 -7.24 1.70 1.95
N ARG A 41 -7.23 0.96 3.05
CA ARG A 41 -6.31 1.19 4.17
C ARG A 41 -4.85 1.04 3.76
N ARG A 42 -4.52 -0.01 3.01
CA ARG A 42 -3.16 -0.23 2.48
C ARG A 42 -2.75 0.85 1.49
N ALA A 43 -3.66 1.28 0.62
CA ALA A 43 -3.42 2.35 -0.34
C ALA A 43 -3.15 3.69 0.36
N ASN A 44 -3.93 4.05 1.39
CA ASN A 44 -3.72 5.26 2.17
C ASN A 44 -2.39 5.23 2.93
N PHE A 45 -2.04 4.10 3.55
CA PHE A 45 -0.76 3.93 4.23
C PHE A 45 0.42 4.09 3.25
N ARG A 46 0.35 3.41 2.10
CA ARG A 46 1.40 3.53 1.08
C ARG A 46 1.51 4.94 0.51
N LYS A 47 0.37 5.61 0.30
CA LYS A 47 0.31 7.02 -0.10
C LYS A 47 1.08 7.91 0.89
N SER A 48 0.81 7.77 2.19
CA SER A 48 1.49 8.55 3.23
C SER A 48 3.00 8.31 3.23
N GLN A 49 3.45 7.06 3.09
CA GLN A 49 4.87 6.74 2.99
C GLN A 49 5.54 7.40 1.77
N ILE A 50 4.86 7.34 0.61
CA ILE A 50 5.38 7.95 -0.62
C ILE A 50 5.43 9.47 -0.49
N GLU A 51 4.39 10.11 0.03
CA GLU A 51 4.34 11.56 0.21
C GLU A 51 5.46 12.03 1.15
N HIS A 52 5.68 11.33 2.25
CA HIS A 52 6.81 11.61 3.16
C HIS A 52 8.17 11.44 2.46
N ARG A 53 8.36 10.37 1.69
CA ARG A 53 9.61 10.13 0.97
C ARG A 53 9.86 11.18 -0.13
N LEU A 54 8.82 11.57 -0.86
CA LEU A 54 8.90 12.63 -1.87
C LEU A 54 9.24 13.99 -1.27
N GLU A 55 8.76 14.29 -0.07
CA GLU A 55 9.12 15.51 0.66
C GLU A 55 10.63 15.52 0.96
N VAL A 56 11.17 14.43 1.48
CA VAL A 56 12.62 14.29 1.76
C VAL A 56 13.44 14.41 0.47
N LEU A 57 13.04 13.69 -0.60
CA LEU A 57 13.74 13.76 -1.90
C LEU A 57 13.70 15.17 -2.48
N GLY A 58 12.58 15.89 -2.32
CA GLY A 58 12.48 17.29 -2.72
C GLY A 58 13.51 18.17 -2.03
N GLY A 59 13.75 17.97 -0.73
CA GLY A 59 14.80 18.63 0.02
C GLY A 59 16.20 18.33 -0.52
N TYR A 60 16.48 17.06 -0.80
CA TYR A 60 17.75 16.64 -1.38
C TYR A 60 18.00 17.27 -2.75
N LEU A 61 17.02 17.30 -3.63
CA LEU A 61 17.16 17.93 -4.94
C LEU A 61 17.46 19.43 -4.85
N ILE A 62 16.83 20.14 -3.90
CA ILE A 62 17.12 21.54 -3.62
C ILE A 62 18.57 21.72 -3.13
N ALA A 63 19.03 20.85 -2.23
CA ALA A 63 20.40 20.86 -1.72
C ALA A 63 21.42 20.62 -2.85
N TYR A 64 21.18 19.68 -3.75
CA TYR A 64 22.06 19.41 -4.90
C TYR A 64 22.17 20.60 -5.84
N LEU A 65 21.05 21.28 -6.13
CA LEU A 65 21.04 22.46 -7.01
C LEU A 65 21.75 23.67 -6.39
N ASN A 66 21.91 23.70 -5.06
CA ASN A 66 22.46 24.83 -4.31
C ASN A 66 23.59 24.42 -3.35
N LEU A 67 24.35 23.39 -3.71
CA LEU A 67 25.29 22.72 -2.82
C LEU A 67 26.28 23.69 -2.12
N ASP A 68 26.92 24.61 -2.89
CA ASP A 68 27.88 25.57 -2.33
C ASP A 68 27.25 26.49 -1.28
N LYS A 69 26.01 26.93 -1.52
CA LYS A 69 25.27 27.76 -0.56
C LYS A 69 24.87 26.97 0.70
N VAL A 70 24.43 25.74 0.53
CA VAL A 70 24.09 24.84 1.66
C VAL A 70 25.32 24.60 2.51
N ILE A 71 26.47 24.24 1.91
CA ILE A 71 27.74 24.03 2.63
C ILE A 71 28.18 25.31 3.34
N LYS A 72 28.08 26.47 2.67
CA LYS A 72 28.43 27.76 3.28
C LYS A 72 27.61 28.03 4.53
N ILE A 73 26.29 27.91 4.45
CA ILE A 73 25.37 28.09 5.58
C ILE A 73 25.75 27.16 6.73
N ILE A 74 25.94 25.86 6.47
CA ILE A 74 26.29 24.88 7.50
C ILE A 74 27.62 25.21 8.21
N ARG A 75 28.57 25.85 7.49
CA ARG A 75 29.89 26.18 8.04
C ARG A 75 29.95 27.52 8.76
N THR A 76 29.10 28.49 8.40
CA THR A 76 29.16 29.85 8.90
C THR A 76 28.11 30.23 9.91
N GLU A 77 27.00 29.51 9.98
CA GLU A 77 25.89 29.81 10.87
C GLU A 77 25.93 28.91 12.12
N ASP A 78 25.72 29.49 13.27
CA ASP A 78 25.62 28.73 14.54
C ASP A 78 24.38 27.84 14.57
N GLU A 79 23.26 28.32 14.00
CA GLU A 79 22.00 27.59 13.83
C GLU A 79 21.64 27.46 12.33
N PRO A 80 22.19 26.49 11.61
CA PRO A 80 22.00 26.37 10.17
C PRO A 80 20.57 25.98 9.75
N LYS A 81 19.80 25.29 10.60
CA LYS A 81 18.46 24.80 10.26
C LYS A 81 17.49 25.93 9.93
N PRO A 82 17.26 26.96 10.79
CA PRO A 82 16.37 28.07 10.50
C PRO A 82 16.77 28.85 9.24
N VAL A 83 18.09 29.00 9.03
CA VAL A 83 18.64 29.73 7.88
C VAL A 83 18.36 28.96 6.58
N LEU A 84 18.53 27.63 6.57
CA LEU A 84 18.21 26.78 5.43
C LEU A 84 16.70 26.84 5.09
N ILE A 85 15.83 26.73 6.10
CA ILE A 85 14.37 26.81 5.92
C ILE A 85 14.00 28.16 5.28
N LYS A 86 14.50 29.27 5.81
CA LYS A 86 14.21 30.62 5.30
C LYS A 86 14.77 30.85 3.89
N THR A 87 16.00 30.41 3.62
CA THR A 87 16.70 30.65 2.35
C THR A 87 16.10 29.87 1.20
N PHE A 88 15.79 28.61 1.43
CA PHE A 88 15.32 27.69 0.38
C PHE A 88 13.84 27.34 0.47
N LYS A 89 13.10 27.95 1.42
CA LYS A 89 11.68 27.67 1.69
C LYS A 89 11.41 26.18 1.95
N LEU A 90 12.29 25.56 2.72
CA LEU A 90 12.21 24.14 3.07
C LEU A 90 11.21 23.93 4.19
N THR A 91 10.67 22.71 4.25
CA THR A 91 9.97 22.25 5.46
C THR A 91 10.99 21.86 6.54
N ASP A 92 10.51 21.75 7.77
CA ASP A 92 11.33 21.32 8.90
C ASP A 92 11.97 19.94 8.66
N LEU A 93 11.17 19.00 8.12
CA LEU A 93 11.61 17.66 7.73
C LEU A 93 12.70 17.69 6.66
N GLN A 94 12.55 18.54 5.64
CA GLN A 94 13.54 18.69 4.57
C GLN A 94 14.87 19.23 5.10
N ALA A 95 14.82 20.24 5.97
CA ALA A 95 16.02 20.81 6.57
C ALA A 95 16.76 19.79 7.43
N ASP A 96 16.05 19.04 8.28
CA ASP A 96 16.63 17.95 9.08
C ASP A 96 17.26 16.88 8.21
N SER A 97 16.57 16.49 7.13
CA SER A 97 17.08 15.48 6.20
C SER A 97 18.37 15.93 5.50
N ILE A 98 18.48 17.21 5.14
CA ILE A 98 19.69 17.79 4.54
C ILE A 98 20.84 17.80 5.56
N LEU A 99 20.59 18.24 6.79
CA LEU A 99 21.62 18.32 7.83
C LEU A 99 22.13 16.92 8.24
N ASN A 100 21.28 15.91 8.21
CA ASN A 100 21.64 14.52 8.51
C ASN A 100 22.17 13.75 7.29
N MET A 101 22.31 14.41 6.13
CA MET A 101 22.80 13.76 4.92
C MET A 101 24.27 13.38 5.05
N ARG A 102 24.62 12.16 4.66
CA ARG A 102 26.01 11.73 4.61
C ARG A 102 26.73 12.40 3.42
N LEU A 103 27.98 12.87 3.64
CA LEU A 103 28.78 13.54 2.60
C LEU A 103 28.92 12.70 1.31
N ARG A 104 28.99 11.36 1.42
CA ARG A 104 29.06 10.47 0.25
C ARG A 104 27.84 10.59 -0.67
N ASN A 105 26.68 10.95 -0.13
CA ASN A 105 25.43 11.09 -0.90
C ASN A 105 25.44 12.35 -1.78
N LEU A 106 26.41 13.24 -1.63
CA LEU A 106 26.58 14.45 -2.45
C LEU A 106 27.25 14.17 -3.82
N ARG A 107 27.47 12.89 -4.16
CA ARG A 107 28.07 12.52 -5.44
C ARG A 107 27.03 12.65 -6.57
N LYS A 108 27.52 13.02 -7.77
CA LYS A 108 26.67 13.22 -8.96
C LYS A 108 25.84 11.98 -9.36
N LEU A 109 26.32 10.79 -9.10
CA LEU A 109 25.59 9.54 -9.37
C LEU A 109 24.34 9.43 -8.50
N GLU A 110 24.43 9.82 -7.24
CA GLU A 110 23.31 9.81 -6.29
C GLU A 110 22.18 10.78 -6.71
N GLU A 111 22.53 11.92 -7.32
CA GLU A 111 21.52 12.85 -7.86
C GLU A 111 20.66 12.19 -8.94
N MET A 112 21.26 11.43 -9.85
CA MET A 112 20.52 10.72 -10.89
C MET A 112 19.59 9.66 -10.31
N GLU A 113 20.05 8.93 -9.29
CA GLU A 113 19.25 7.93 -8.58
C GLU A 113 18.06 8.57 -7.86
N ILE A 114 18.29 9.69 -7.16
CA ILE A 114 17.24 10.45 -6.47
C ILE A 114 16.18 10.96 -7.45
N ARG A 115 16.58 11.49 -8.61
CA ARG A 115 15.63 11.91 -9.67
C ARG A 115 14.84 10.73 -10.23
N GLY A 116 15.50 9.58 -10.39
CA GLY A 116 14.84 8.33 -10.81
C GLY A 116 13.80 7.86 -9.79
N GLU A 117 14.17 7.85 -8.51
CA GLU A 117 13.28 7.49 -7.40
C GLU A 117 12.10 8.46 -7.30
N ASP A 118 12.31 9.77 -7.36
CA ASP A 118 11.24 10.78 -7.33
C ASP A 118 10.23 10.53 -8.45
N LYS A 119 10.71 10.30 -9.68
CA LYS A 119 9.81 10.02 -10.82
C LYS A 119 9.02 8.73 -10.65
N ALA A 120 9.66 7.67 -10.16
CA ALA A 120 8.99 6.39 -9.92
C ALA A 120 7.91 6.51 -8.84
N LEU A 121 8.22 7.17 -7.72
CA LEU A 121 7.29 7.39 -6.63
C LEU A 121 6.11 8.29 -7.01
N ARG A 122 6.34 9.33 -7.83
CA ARG A 122 5.24 10.16 -8.36
C ARG A 122 4.29 9.36 -9.26
N ASN A 123 4.82 8.47 -10.09
CA ASN A 123 4.00 7.61 -10.92
C ASN A 123 3.20 6.61 -10.08
N GLU A 124 3.83 5.99 -9.06
CA GLU A 124 3.14 5.11 -8.12
C GLU A 124 2.03 5.86 -7.36
N LEU A 125 2.34 7.07 -6.86
CA LEU A 125 1.38 7.91 -6.16
C LEU A 125 0.17 8.27 -7.03
N LYS A 126 0.39 8.57 -8.31
CA LYS A 126 -0.70 8.83 -9.28
C LYS A 126 -1.62 7.62 -9.41
N GLY A 127 -1.06 6.42 -9.52
CA GLY A 127 -1.84 5.18 -9.58
C GLY A 127 -2.64 4.93 -8.29
N ILE A 128 -2.03 5.14 -7.13
CA ILE A 128 -2.71 4.99 -5.82
C ILE A 128 -3.86 6.01 -5.69
N LYS A 129 -3.63 7.27 -6.05
CA LYS A 129 -4.66 8.32 -6.01
C LYS A 129 -5.82 8.00 -6.93
N ALA A 130 -5.59 7.44 -8.12
CA ALA A 130 -6.64 7.02 -9.03
C ALA A 130 -7.52 5.91 -8.42
N VAL A 131 -6.91 4.90 -7.79
CA VAL A 131 -7.65 3.84 -7.09
C VAL A 131 -8.46 4.39 -5.91
N LEU A 132 -7.88 5.31 -5.12
CA LEU A 132 -8.57 5.90 -3.97
C LEU A 132 -9.75 6.80 -4.38
N ALA A 133 -9.69 7.43 -5.56
CA ALA A 133 -10.70 8.35 -6.05
C ALA A 133 -11.90 7.66 -6.72
N SER A 134 -11.77 6.39 -7.15
CA SER A 134 -12.79 5.67 -7.91
C SER A 134 -13.17 4.35 -7.25
N GLU A 135 -14.45 4.23 -6.90
CA GLU A 135 -15.00 2.98 -6.37
C GLU A 135 -14.92 1.85 -7.42
N GLU A 136 -15.11 2.17 -8.70
CA GLU A 136 -14.99 1.23 -9.81
C GLU A 136 -13.56 0.63 -9.88
N GLU A 137 -12.53 1.48 -9.79
CA GLU A 137 -11.15 1.02 -9.79
C GLU A 137 -10.81 0.18 -8.55
N GLN A 138 -11.42 0.48 -7.39
CA GLN A 138 -11.28 -0.34 -6.18
C GLN A 138 -11.85 -1.74 -6.41
N TRP A 139 -13.08 -1.85 -6.93
CA TRP A 139 -13.72 -3.14 -7.23
C TRP A 139 -12.98 -3.92 -8.32
N LYS A 140 -12.45 -3.23 -9.32
CA LYS A 140 -11.59 -3.86 -10.33
C LYS A 140 -10.35 -4.49 -9.72
N LYS A 141 -9.69 -3.80 -8.78
CA LYS A 141 -8.52 -4.33 -8.05
C LYS A 141 -8.89 -5.51 -7.15
N VAL A 142 -10.00 -5.45 -6.44
CA VAL A 142 -10.52 -6.60 -5.68
C VAL A 142 -10.81 -7.78 -6.62
N GLY A 143 -11.45 -7.53 -7.77
CA GLY A 143 -11.70 -8.55 -8.78
C GLY A 143 -10.42 -9.19 -9.34
N GLU A 144 -9.35 -8.41 -9.53
CA GLU A 144 -8.03 -8.95 -9.91
C GLU A 144 -7.45 -9.89 -8.84
N GLN A 145 -7.62 -9.57 -7.56
CA GLN A 145 -7.17 -10.43 -6.46
C GLN A 145 -7.95 -11.75 -6.42
N VAL A 146 -9.28 -11.68 -6.55
CA VAL A 146 -10.14 -12.86 -6.60
C VAL A 146 -9.81 -13.75 -7.80
N ARG A 147 -9.54 -13.17 -8.98
CA ARG A 147 -9.11 -13.93 -10.16
C ARG A 147 -7.79 -14.67 -9.93
N LYS A 148 -6.82 -14.05 -9.26
CA LYS A 148 -5.56 -14.73 -8.89
C LYS A 148 -5.79 -15.95 -7.99
N VAL A 149 -6.70 -15.82 -7.01
CA VAL A 149 -7.09 -16.96 -6.16
C VAL A 149 -7.73 -18.07 -6.99
N ARG A 150 -8.63 -17.72 -7.92
CA ARG A 150 -9.21 -18.69 -8.86
C ARG A 150 -8.17 -19.40 -9.72
N ASP A 151 -7.13 -18.66 -10.16
CA ASP A 151 -6.07 -19.24 -11.00
C ASP A 151 -5.20 -20.24 -10.22
N ILE A 152 -5.10 -20.09 -8.89
CA ILE A 152 -4.38 -21.02 -8.00
C ILE A 152 -5.26 -22.19 -7.56
N PHE A 153 -6.52 -21.93 -7.19
CA PHE A 153 -7.44 -22.90 -6.56
C PHE A 153 -8.61 -23.29 -7.45
N GLY A 154 -8.63 -22.91 -8.71
CA GLY A 154 -9.70 -23.25 -9.65
C GLY A 154 -9.78 -24.75 -9.93
N PRO A 155 -10.93 -25.26 -10.40
CA PRO A 155 -11.20 -26.70 -10.51
C PRO A 155 -10.26 -27.45 -11.45
N LYS A 156 -9.55 -26.73 -12.34
CA LYS A 156 -8.58 -27.29 -13.27
C LYS A 156 -7.14 -27.34 -12.72
N THR A 157 -6.90 -26.79 -11.51
CA THR A 157 -5.58 -26.76 -10.90
C THR A 157 -5.37 -27.96 -9.97
N PRO A 158 -4.11 -28.36 -9.68
CA PRO A 158 -3.84 -29.44 -8.75
C PRO A 158 -4.43 -29.22 -7.35
N LEU A 159 -4.45 -27.98 -6.87
CA LEU A 159 -4.98 -27.63 -5.55
C LEU A 159 -6.51 -27.51 -5.52
N GLY A 160 -7.12 -27.14 -6.66
CA GLY A 160 -8.58 -26.97 -6.76
C GLY A 160 -9.31 -28.21 -7.26
N LYS A 161 -8.59 -29.25 -7.72
CA LYS A 161 -9.21 -30.49 -8.18
C LYS A 161 -9.95 -31.16 -7.04
N ARG A 162 -11.25 -31.39 -7.23
CA ARG A 162 -12.09 -32.07 -6.26
C ARG A 162 -11.64 -33.52 -6.07
N ARG A 163 -11.43 -33.93 -4.82
CA ARG A 163 -11.02 -35.30 -4.44
C ARG A 163 -12.18 -36.15 -3.89
N THR A 164 -13.34 -35.51 -3.66
CA THR A 164 -14.56 -36.18 -3.17
C THR A 164 -15.63 -36.17 -4.25
N GLN A 165 -16.52 -37.15 -4.22
CA GLN A 165 -17.67 -37.22 -5.11
C GLN A 165 -18.97 -37.09 -4.25
N PHE A 166 -20.04 -36.67 -4.90
CA PHE A 166 -21.35 -36.83 -4.31
C PHE A 166 -21.76 -38.30 -4.49
N ALA A 167 -22.23 -38.91 -3.44
CA ALA A 167 -22.91 -40.19 -3.52
C ALA A 167 -24.41 -39.92 -3.46
N ASP A 168 -25.18 -40.71 -4.21
CA ASP A 168 -26.63 -40.72 -4.06
C ASP A 168 -26.99 -41.34 -2.71
N ALA A 169 -28.08 -40.85 -2.10
CA ALA A 169 -28.57 -41.44 -0.88
C ALA A 169 -28.93 -42.92 -1.14
N PRO A 170 -28.57 -43.85 -0.23
CA PRO A 170 -28.97 -45.23 -0.41
C PRO A 170 -30.48 -45.30 -0.47
N GLU A 171 -31.01 -45.98 -1.49
CA GLU A 171 -32.44 -46.31 -1.58
C GLU A 171 -32.80 -47.29 -0.46
N HIS A 172 -33.82 -46.96 0.35
CA HIS A 172 -34.33 -47.77 1.44
C HIS A 172 -35.47 -48.68 0.94
#